data_c2c3c34e23270d439bf9522a7ef0ebaa
#
_entry.id   c2c3c34e23270d439bf9522a7ef0ebaa
#
_cell.length_a   1.000
_cell.length_b   1.000
_cell.length_c   1.000
_cell.angle_alpha   90.00
_cell.angle_beta   90.00
_cell.angle_gamma   90.00
#
_symmetry.space_group_name_H-M   'P 1'
#
loop_
_entity.id
_entity.type
_entity.pdbx_description
1 polymer ?
#
loop_
_entity_poly.entity_id
_entity_poly.type
_entity_poly.pdbx_seq_one_letter_code
_entity_poly.pdbx_strand_id
1 'polypeptide(L)'
;MSNTLMAGKRGLIMGLANDKSIAWGIAKALRDAGAELAFSYQGDALKKRVDPLAAQLGSDIVLPCDVGDEASIDGLFDGLKERWDNLDFIVHAIGFSDKSELRGRYVDTSRDNFKLTMDISVYSFTAVMQRAEKMMTDGGSALTLTYYGAERIMPHYNVMGVA
;
A
#
# COMPACT_ATOMS: atom_id res chain seq x y z
N MET A 1 1.43 -9.76 29.04
CA MET A 1 1.77 -8.34 28.91
C MET A 1 1.25 -7.88 27.55
N SER A 2 0.44 -6.82 27.49
CA SER A 2 0.00 -6.25 26.21
C SER A 2 1.22 -5.67 25.50
N ASN A 3 1.40 -6.01 24.21
CA ASN A 3 2.42 -5.38 23.40
C ASN A 3 1.98 -3.93 23.12
N THR A 4 2.73 -2.95 23.58
CA THR A 4 2.43 -1.52 23.45
C THR A 4 3.49 -0.78 22.64
N LEU A 5 4.30 -1.51 21.85
CA LEU A 5 5.41 -0.95 21.08
C LEU A 5 4.94 0.16 20.14
N MET A 6 3.73 0.04 19.59
CA MET A 6 3.14 1.00 18.66
C MET A 6 2.02 1.84 19.28
N ALA A 7 1.92 1.89 20.61
CA ALA A 7 0.88 2.67 21.28
C ALA A 7 0.97 4.15 20.92
N GLY A 8 -0.14 4.73 20.49
CA GLY A 8 -0.23 6.13 20.05
C GLY A 8 0.37 6.41 18.65
N LYS A 9 0.87 5.38 17.95
CA LYS A 9 1.38 5.51 16.58
C LYS A 9 0.25 5.36 15.56
N ARG A 10 0.22 6.23 14.57
CA ARG A 10 -0.78 6.32 13.50
C ARG A 10 -0.19 5.92 12.17
N GLY A 11 -0.81 4.98 11.49
CA GLY A 11 -0.27 4.46 10.24
C GLY A 11 -1.29 4.20 9.15
N LEU A 12 -0.88 4.47 7.92
CA LEU A 12 -1.63 4.17 6.71
C LEU A 12 -1.22 2.81 6.15
N ILE A 13 -2.20 1.93 5.94
CA ILE A 13 -2.01 0.63 5.29
C ILE A 13 -2.62 0.67 3.89
N MET A 14 -1.80 0.49 2.88
CA MET A 14 -2.19 0.44 1.47
C MET A 14 -2.04 -0.97 0.91
N GLY A 15 -2.94 -1.36 0.00
CA GLY A 15 -2.88 -2.67 -0.67
C GLY A 15 -3.58 -3.81 0.07
N LEU A 16 -4.45 -3.51 1.04
CA LEU A 16 -5.35 -4.50 1.64
C LEU A 16 -6.41 -4.91 0.61
N ALA A 17 -6.45 -6.20 0.24
CA ALA A 17 -7.42 -6.73 -0.73
C ALA A 17 -8.35 -7.80 -0.12
N ASN A 18 -7.87 -8.55 0.87
CA ASN A 18 -8.61 -9.60 1.58
C ASN A 18 -7.84 -10.04 2.84
N ASP A 19 -8.41 -10.96 3.61
CA ASP A 19 -7.84 -11.53 4.83
C ASP A 19 -6.60 -12.42 4.63
N LYS A 20 -6.18 -12.66 3.38
CA LYS A 20 -4.96 -13.39 3.01
C LYS A 20 -3.86 -12.45 2.50
N SER A 21 -4.14 -11.16 2.37
CA SER A 21 -3.14 -10.17 1.96
C SER A 21 -2.02 -10.07 2.99
N ILE A 22 -0.79 -9.87 2.53
CA ILE A 22 0.34 -9.57 3.42
C ILE A 22 0.03 -8.30 4.24
N ALA A 23 -0.57 -7.30 3.60
CA ALA A 23 -1.04 -6.08 4.28
C ALA A 23 -1.98 -6.36 5.47
N TRP A 24 -2.82 -7.40 5.39
CA TRP A 24 -3.68 -7.80 6.50
C TRP A 24 -2.88 -8.33 7.69
N GLY A 25 -1.91 -9.21 7.44
CA GLY A 25 -1.03 -9.73 8.48
C GLY A 25 -0.24 -8.63 9.17
N ILE A 26 0.30 -7.68 8.40
CA ILE A 26 1.01 -6.50 8.91
C ILE A 26 0.07 -5.62 9.75
N ALA A 27 -1.11 -5.30 9.23
CA ALA A 27 -2.09 -4.47 9.93
C ALA A 27 -2.50 -5.08 11.29
N LYS A 28 -2.76 -6.38 11.34
CA LYS A 28 -3.04 -7.09 12.61
C LYS A 28 -1.90 -6.96 13.60
N ALA A 29 -0.67 -7.24 13.18
CA ALA A 29 0.50 -7.15 14.05
C ALA A 29 0.70 -5.74 14.60
N LEU A 30 0.52 -4.71 13.78
CA LEU A 30 0.62 -3.31 14.20
C LEU A 30 -0.51 -2.92 15.16
N ARG A 31 -1.75 -3.37 14.88
CA ARG A 31 -2.89 -3.13 15.77
C ARG A 31 -2.71 -3.81 17.13
N ASP A 32 -2.25 -5.08 17.13
CA ASP A 32 -1.98 -5.83 18.35
C ASP A 32 -0.84 -5.19 19.18
N ALA A 33 0.06 -4.46 18.52
CA ALA A 33 1.11 -3.66 19.14
C ALA A 33 0.63 -2.26 19.62
N GLY A 34 -0.64 -1.90 19.38
CA GLY A 34 -1.27 -0.68 19.89
C GLY A 34 -1.39 0.46 18.89
N ALA A 35 -1.07 0.25 17.59
CA ALA A 35 -1.20 1.30 16.58
C ALA A 35 -2.66 1.67 16.26
N GLU A 36 -2.88 2.91 15.87
CA GLU A 36 -4.08 3.37 15.17
C GLU A 36 -3.85 3.25 13.66
N LEU A 37 -4.83 2.70 12.92
CA LEU A 37 -4.67 2.39 11.51
C LEU A 37 -5.69 3.10 10.64
N ALA A 38 -5.26 3.57 9.47
CA ALA A 38 -6.10 3.95 8.35
C ALA A 38 -5.82 3.02 7.17
N PHE A 39 -6.81 2.87 6.29
CA PHE A 39 -6.70 1.99 5.12
C PHE A 39 -7.05 2.74 3.85
N SER A 40 -6.39 2.38 2.75
CA SER A 40 -6.78 2.82 1.42
C SER A 40 -7.35 1.67 0.59
N TYR A 41 -8.21 2.01 -0.37
CA TYR A 41 -8.77 1.07 -1.33
C TYR A 41 -8.91 1.68 -2.72
N GLN A 42 -8.84 0.87 -3.77
CA GLN A 42 -9.11 1.28 -5.14
C GLN A 42 -10.46 0.71 -5.61
N GLY A 43 -11.43 1.59 -5.82
CA GLY A 43 -12.73 1.23 -6.38
C GLY A 43 -13.66 0.43 -5.42
N ASP A 44 -14.94 0.40 -5.76
CA ASP A 44 -16.00 -0.14 -4.90
C ASP A 44 -15.87 -1.65 -4.59
N ALA A 45 -15.28 -2.40 -5.50
CA ALA A 45 -15.10 -3.84 -5.31
C ALA A 45 -14.13 -4.14 -4.16
N LEU A 46 -13.06 -3.34 -4.00
CA LEU A 46 -12.15 -3.45 -2.87
C LEU A 46 -12.73 -2.82 -1.62
N LYS A 47 -13.45 -1.68 -1.73
CA LYS A 47 -14.13 -1.06 -0.58
C LYS A 47 -14.96 -2.06 0.21
N LYS A 48 -15.81 -2.82 -0.47
CA LYS A 48 -16.68 -3.85 0.15
C LYS A 48 -15.91 -4.92 0.93
N ARG A 49 -14.64 -5.13 0.63
CA ARG A 49 -13.77 -6.09 1.32
C ARG A 49 -12.95 -5.43 2.42
N VAL A 50 -12.48 -4.19 2.19
CA VAL A 50 -11.63 -3.46 3.12
C VAL A 50 -12.41 -2.96 4.32
N ASP A 51 -13.62 -2.40 4.12
CA ASP A 51 -14.45 -1.87 5.21
C ASP A 51 -14.64 -2.87 6.38
N PRO A 52 -15.09 -4.13 6.15
CA PRO A 52 -15.28 -5.07 7.26
C PRO A 52 -13.95 -5.51 7.90
N LEU A 53 -12.85 -5.54 7.15
CA LEU A 53 -11.53 -5.87 7.71
C LEU A 53 -10.98 -4.73 8.56
N ALA A 54 -11.10 -3.49 8.10
CA ALA A 54 -10.72 -2.30 8.87
C ALA A 54 -11.51 -2.24 10.19
N ALA A 55 -12.82 -2.47 10.14
CA ALA A 55 -13.68 -2.50 11.32
C ALA A 55 -13.27 -3.57 12.34
N GLN A 56 -12.81 -4.77 11.89
CA GLN A 56 -12.27 -5.80 12.78
C GLN A 56 -11.04 -5.33 13.55
N LEU A 57 -10.27 -4.40 13.00
CA LEU A 57 -9.10 -3.79 13.64
C LEU A 57 -9.43 -2.48 14.37
N GLY A 58 -10.73 -2.15 14.49
CA GLY A 58 -11.20 -0.96 15.16
C GLY A 58 -10.88 0.35 14.43
N SER A 59 -10.70 0.28 13.11
CA SER A 59 -10.51 1.46 12.25
C SER A 59 -11.81 1.82 11.54
N ASP A 60 -12.13 3.12 11.52
CA ASP A 60 -13.19 3.74 10.74
C ASP A 60 -12.66 4.65 9.63
N ILE A 61 -11.33 4.67 9.43
CA ILE A 61 -10.66 5.47 8.41
C ILE A 61 -10.34 4.58 7.22
N VAL A 62 -11.22 4.59 6.22
CA VAL A 62 -11.09 3.82 4.98
C VAL A 62 -11.34 4.76 3.81
N LEU A 63 -10.27 5.14 3.10
CA LEU A 63 -10.27 6.22 2.11
C LEU A 63 -10.00 5.69 0.70
N PRO A 64 -10.65 6.26 -0.33
CA PRO A 64 -10.36 5.88 -1.71
C PRO A 64 -8.97 6.34 -2.12
N CYS A 65 -8.26 5.51 -2.91
CA CYS A 65 -7.00 5.88 -3.52
C CYS A 65 -6.70 4.99 -4.73
N ASP A 66 -6.60 5.61 -5.89
CA ASP A 66 -5.96 5.05 -7.07
C ASP A 66 -4.56 5.63 -7.17
N VAL A 67 -3.53 4.81 -6.99
CA VAL A 67 -2.14 5.29 -7.02
C VAL A 67 -1.63 5.63 -8.42
N GLY A 68 -2.38 5.31 -9.47
CA GLY A 68 -2.14 5.77 -10.84
C GLY A 68 -2.72 7.15 -11.13
N ASP A 69 -3.38 7.79 -10.16
CA ASP A 69 -3.96 9.12 -10.28
C ASP A 69 -3.47 10.03 -9.14
N GLU A 70 -2.68 11.03 -9.51
CA GLU A 70 -2.11 12.01 -8.58
C GLU A 70 -3.18 12.74 -7.75
N ALA A 71 -4.33 13.11 -8.36
CA ALA A 71 -5.43 13.76 -7.66
C ALA A 71 -6.08 12.82 -6.63
N SER A 72 -6.13 11.53 -6.92
CA SER A 72 -6.62 10.51 -5.98
C SER A 72 -5.68 10.34 -4.78
N ILE A 73 -4.37 10.40 -5.01
CA ILE A 73 -3.39 10.39 -3.91
C ILE A 73 -3.53 11.65 -3.07
N ASP A 74 -3.68 12.83 -3.68
CA ASP A 74 -3.90 14.09 -2.96
C ASP A 74 -5.16 14.00 -2.08
N GLY A 75 -6.27 13.50 -2.63
CA GLY A 75 -7.53 13.30 -1.90
C GLY A 75 -7.42 12.34 -0.72
N LEU A 76 -6.62 11.27 -0.84
CA LEU A 76 -6.32 10.38 0.27
C LEU A 76 -5.66 11.14 1.44
N PHE A 77 -4.63 11.92 1.16
CA PHE A 77 -3.92 12.66 2.21
C PHE A 77 -4.73 13.81 2.79
N ASP A 78 -5.58 14.45 2.00
CA ASP A 78 -6.50 15.46 2.52
C ASP A 78 -7.53 14.82 3.47
N GLY A 79 -8.10 13.67 3.12
CA GLY A 79 -8.98 12.92 4.01
C GLY A 79 -8.28 12.41 5.29
N LEU A 80 -6.98 12.08 5.22
CA LEU A 80 -6.21 11.73 6.41
C LEU A 80 -6.00 12.93 7.34
N LYS A 81 -5.68 14.11 6.80
CA LYS A 81 -5.51 15.36 7.57
C LYS A 81 -6.77 15.78 8.32
N GLU A 82 -7.96 15.46 7.82
CA GLU A 82 -9.22 15.69 8.53
C GLU A 82 -9.37 14.85 9.80
N ARG A 83 -8.62 13.76 9.89
CA ARG A 83 -8.71 12.78 10.98
C ARG A 83 -7.49 12.78 11.89
N TRP A 84 -6.31 13.10 11.36
CA TRP A 84 -5.04 13.02 12.08
C TRP A 84 -4.14 14.22 11.77
N ASP A 85 -3.54 14.77 12.81
CA ASP A 85 -2.55 15.87 12.67
C ASP A 85 -1.19 15.36 12.20
N ASN A 86 -0.85 14.09 12.49
CA ASN A 86 0.42 13.47 12.13
C ASN A 86 0.22 12.03 11.65
N LEU A 87 1.24 11.55 10.92
CA LEU A 87 1.37 10.18 10.46
C LEU A 87 2.74 9.65 10.90
N ASP A 88 2.79 8.49 11.53
CA ASP A 88 4.03 7.91 12.03
C ASP A 88 4.60 6.85 11.07
N PHE A 89 3.75 6.16 10.31
CA PHE A 89 4.24 5.15 9.37
C PHE A 89 3.28 4.89 8.21
N ILE A 90 3.86 4.37 7.11
CA ILE A 90 3.12 3.88 5.94
C ILE A 90 3.58 2.46 5.62
N VAL A 91 2.61 1.62 5.29
CA VAL A 91 2.82 0.33 4.66
C VAL A 91 2.26 0.38 3.23
N HIS A 92 3.16 0.41 2.26
CA HIS A 92 2.82 0.38 0.84
C HIS A 92 2.96 -1.05 0.33
N ALA A 93 1.83 -1.77 0.25
CA ALA A 93 1.76 -3.15 -0.20
C ALA A 93 1.01 -3.24 -1.54
N ILE A 94 1.39 -2.39 -2.49
CA ILE A 94 0.76 -2.26 -3.81
C ILE A 94 1.72 -2.75 -4.89
N GLY A 95 1.18 -3.51 -5.83
CA GLY A 95 1.88 -3.92 -7.05
C GLY A 95 0.87 -4.40 -8.07
N PHE A 96 1.11 -4.08 -9.34
CA PHE A 96 0.25 -4.48 -10.43
C PHE A 96 1.03 -4.60 -11.73
N SER A 97 0.64 -5.59 -12.56
CA SER A 97 1.05 -5.76 -13.95
C SER A 97 -0.05 -6.49 -14.71
N ASP A 98 -0.08 -6.35 -16.02
CA ASP A 98 -0.98 -7.15 -16.86
C ASP A 98 -0.57 -8.63 -16.80
N LYS A 99 -1.47 -9.47 -16.30
CA LYS A 99 -1.25 -10.92 -16.16
C LYS A 99 -0.99 -11.61 -17.51
N SER A 100 -1.50 -11.10 -18.59
CA SER A 100 -1.32 -11.67 -19.93
C SER A 100 0.14 -11.56 -20.39
N GLU A 101 0.88 -10.57 -19.91
CA GLU A 101 2.26 -10.30 -20.25
C GLU A 101 3.28 -10.82 -19.23
N LEU A 102 2.84 -11.45 -18.14
CA LEU A 102 3.75 -12.05 -17.17
C LEU A 102 4.33 -13.39 -17.61
N ARG A 103 3.81 -13.96 -18.71
CA ARG A 103 4.32 -15.18 -19.30
C ARG A 103 5.19 -14.87 -20.52
N GLY A 104 6.17 -15.72 -20.80
CA GLY A 104 7.03 -15.55 -21.95
C GLY A 104 8.38 -14.90 -21.59
N ARG A 105 9.01 -14.28 -22.57
CA ARG A 105 10.33 -13.68 -22.42
C ARG A 105 10.18 -12.21 -21.99
N TYR A 106 11.07 -11.77 -21.14
CA TYR A 106 11.10 -10.36 -20.69
C TYR A 106 11.20 -9.36 -21.87
N VAL A 107 11.99 -9.72 -22.89
CA VAL A 107 12.22 -8.85 -24.06
C VAL A 107 10.95 -8.60 -24.89
N ASP A 108 9.91 -9.42 -24.69
CA ASP A 108 8.63 -9.30 -25.37
C ASP A 108 7.63 -8.40 -24.61
N THR A 109 8.01 -7.87 -23.43
CA THR A 109 7.18 -6.94 -22.66
C THR A 109 6.85 -5.70 -23.47
N SER A 110 5.57 -5.37 -23.56
CA SER A 110 5.13 -4.16 -24.24
C SER A 110 5.56 -2.89 -23.49
N ARG A 111 5.74 -1.80 -24.24
CA ARG A 111 6.03 -0.49 -23.65
C ARG A 111 4.95 -0.05 -22.64
N ASP A 112 3.69 -0.33 -22.96
CA ASP A 112 2.56 0.12 -22.16
C ASP A 112 2.46 -0.67 -20.84
N ASN A 113 2.64 -2.00 -20.89
CA ASN A 113 2.69 -2.78 -19.65
C ASN A 113 3.93 -2.49 -18.80
N PHE A 114 5.09 -2.21 -19.46
CA PHE A 114 6.29 -1.77 -18.72
C PHE A 114 6.00 -0.47 -17.94
N LYS A 115 5.43 0.54 -18.61
CA LYS A 115 5.06 1.81 -17.96
C LYS A 115 4.05 1.60 -16.85
N LEU A 116 2.97 0.87 -17.12
CA LEU A 116 1.94 0.57 -16.14
C LEU A 116 2.50 -0.13 -14.90
N THR A 117 3.34 -1.15 -15.11
CA THR A 117 3.95 -1.91 -14.01
C THR A 117 4.86 -1.03 -13.16
N MET A 118 5.72 -0.24 -13.79
CA MET A 118 6.66 0.65 -13.08
C MET A 118 5.94 1.80 -12.39
N ASP A 119 4.90 2.34 -13.00
CA ASP A 119 4.09 3.41 -12.41
C ASP A 119 3.39 2.94 -11.13
N ILE A 120 2.60 1.86 -11.24
CA ILE A 120 1.82 1.36 -10.11
C ILE A 120 2.67 0.67 -9.04
N SER A 121 3.71 -0.09 -9.42
CA SER A 121 4.46 -0.90 -8.46
C SER A 121 5.67 -0.19 -7.86
N VAL A 122 6.21 0.82 -8.53
CA VAL A 122 7.46 1.51 -8.14
C VAL A 122 7.23 2.97 -7.85
N TYR A 123 6.78 3.76 -8.87
CA TYR A 123 6.64 5.19 -8.72
C TYR A 123 5.59 5.59 -7.69
N SER A 124 4.52 4.82 -7.58
CA SER A 124 3.46 5.09 -6.61
C SER A 124 3.96 5.21 -5.16
N PHE A 125 4.99 4.43 -4.78
CA PHE A 125 5.62 4.59 -3.47
C PHE A 125 6.24 5.98 -3.31
N THR A 126 6.96 6.46 -4.32
CA THR A 126 7.54 7.82 -4.33
C THR A 126 6.44 8.88 -4.26
N ALA A 127 5.39 8.76 -5.09
CA ALA A 127 4.28 9.70 -5.13
C ALA A 127 3.54 9.79 -3.78
N VAL A 128 3.32 8.65 -3.12
CA VAL A 128 2.75 8.58 -1.78
C VAL A 128 3.65 9.25 -0.76
N MET A 129 4.97 8.99 -0.80
CA MET A 129 5.92 9.55 0.17
C MET A 129 6.07 11.07 0.04
N GLN A 130 5.95 11.65 -1.16
CA GLN A 130 5.93 13.11 -1.38
C GLN A 130 4.80 13.82 -0.63
N ARG A 131 3.68 13.14 -0.37
CA ARG A 131 2.57 13.67 0.43
C ARG A 131 2.74 13.34 1.90
N ALA A 132 3.17 12.12 2.18
CA ALA A 132 3.32 11.61 3.55
C ALA A 132 4.33 12.42 4.38
N GLU A 133 5.46 12.82 3.79
CA GLU A 133 6.50 13.59 4.50
C GLU A 133 5.94 14.86 5.16
N LYS A 134 4.90 15.48 4.56
CA LYS A 134 4.25 16.67 5.10
C LYS A 134 3.41 16.39 6.35
N MET A 135 3.07 15.14 6.60
CA MET A 135 2.36 14.68 7.81
C MET A 135 3.29 13.97 8.80
N MET A 136 4.51 13.61 8.38
CA MET A 136 5.50 12.93 9.22
C MET A 136 6.48 13.94 9.87
N THR A 137 5.93 14.97 10.53
CA THR A 137 6.69 16.12 11.04
C THR A 137 7.73 15.77 12.09
N ASP A 138 7.49 14.71 12.85
CA ASP A 138 8.40 14.20 13.88
C ASP A 138 9.22 12.98 13.40
N GLY A 139 9.38 12.87 12.08
CA GLY A 139 9.93 11.66 11.46
C GLY A 139 8.89 10.57 11.32
N GLY A 140 9.31 9.42 10.79
CA GLY A 140 8.40 8.31 10.56
C GLY A 140 9.09 7.12 9.89
N SER A 141 8.30 6.11 9.55
CA SER A 141 8.78 4.90 8.87
C SER A 141 7.92 4.63 7.64
N ALA A 142 8.56 4.27 6.54
CA ALA A 142 7.89 3.81 5.34
C ALA A 142 8.39 2.42 4.97
N LEU A 143 7.44 1.52 4.69
CA LEU A 143 7.72 0.15 4.30
C LEU A 143 7.04 -0.12 2.97
N THR A 144 7.80 -0.65 2.02
CA THR A 144 7.26 -1.24 0.80
C THR A 144 7.60 -2.73 0.73
N LEU A 145 6.84 -3.49 -0.06
CA LEU A 145 7.07 -4.92 -0.22
C LEU A 145 7.81 -5.16 -1.54
N THR A 146 8.88 -5.91 -1.46
CA THR A 146 9.57 -6.41 -2.63
C THR A 146 9.41 -7.94 -2.72
N TYR A 147 9.66 -8.49 -3.88
CA TYR A 147 9.53 -9.91 -4.14
C TYR A 147 10.89 -10.54 -4.43
N TYR A 148 11.03 -11.81 -4.10
CA TYR A 148 12.28 -12.55 -4.36
C TYR A 148 12.69 -12.59 -5.85
N GLY A 149 11.75 -12.31 -6.75
CA GLY A 149 11.98 -12.09 -8.17
C GLY A 149 12.93 -10.92 -8.49
N ALA A 150 13.15 -10.00 -7.55
CA ALA A 150 14.17 -8.95 -7.68
C ALA A 150 15.61 -9.49 -7.60
N GLU A 151 15.82 -10.63 -6.93
CA GLU A 151 17.14 -11.27 -6.76
C GLU A 151 17.32 -12.52 -7.63
N ARG A 152 16.23 -13.17 -8.01
CA ARG A 152 16.23 -14.43 -8.74
C ARG A 152 15.22 -14.42 -9.88
N ILE A 153 15.57 -15.02 -11.01
CA ILE A 153 14.63 -15.19 -12.12
C ILE A 153 13.53 -16.16 -11.68
N MET A 154 12.30 -15.65 -11.65
CA MET A 154 11.11 -16.42 -11.31
C MET A 154 10.28 -16.67 -12.57
N PRO A 155 9.92 -17.93 -12.88
CA PRO A 155 9.04 -18.24 -14.00
C PRO A 155 7.71 -17.47 -13.92
N HIS A 156 7.24 -16.93 -15.04
CA HIS A 156 5.96 -16.22 -15.15
C HIS A 156 5.83 -14.97 -14.25
N TYR A 157 6.95 -14.32 -13.92
CA TYR A 157 6.97 -13.08 -13.18
C TYR A 157 7.46 -11.87 -14.00
N ASN A 158 8.28 -12.13 -15.00
CA ASN A 158 8.68 -11.22 -16.07
C ASN A 158 8.98 -9.78 -15.56
N VAL A 159 8.30 -8.77 -16.10
CA VAL A 159 8.52 -7.34 -15.75
C VAL A 159 8.32 -7.04 -14.25
N MET A 160 7.47 -7.79 -13.56
CA MET A 160 7.31 -7.66 -12.10
C MET A 160 8.58 -8.04 -11.31
N GLY A 161 9.52 -8.77 -11.89
CA GLY A 161 10.82 -9.01 -11.28
C GLY A 161 11.79 -7.82 -11.40
N VAL A 162 11.45 -6.84 -12.25
CA VAL A 162 12.20 -5.57 -12.39
C VAL A 162 11.58 -4.48 -11.52
N ALA A 163 10.28 -4.52 -11.35
CA ALA A 163 9.54 -3.60 -10.49
C ALA A 163 9.63 -4.04 -9.03
#